data_c89e4f4a468e232a23f16645c5343c33
#
_entry.id   c89e4f4a468e232a23f16645c5343c33
#
_cell.length_a   1.000
_cell.length_b   1.000
_cell.length_c   1.000
_cell.angle_alpha   90.00
_cell.angle_beta   90.00
_cell.angle_gamma   90.00
#
_symmetry.space_group_name_H-M   'P 1'
#
loop_
_entity.id
_entity.type
_entity.pdbx_description
1 polymer ?
#
loop_
_entity_poly.entity_id
_entity_poly.type
_entity_poly.pdbx_seq_one_letter_code
_entity_poly.pdbx_strand_id
1 'polypeptide(L)'
;VALALLGALGGGTSANISGPLAEGIKKTAAELAANKGASLVVCGSNDPNVQMVVNAINEAIGANGKTIDWNTPVNYRQGTDAEMVTLTDDLNSGNVGALLVYGANPVYSYFASEKFAAGLKKCPFTVSFSEKMDETTELCKYIVPSHHWLESWGDAELQKGTVSVIQPIIHPLFKTRQFESSLLKITGNADDYATYFKNYWIAKLGSLNNYERF
;
A
#
# COMPACT_ATOMS: atom_id res chain seq x y z
N VAL A 1 -25.85 12.94 -2.01
CA VAL A 1 -25.69 13.48 -0.65
C VAL A 1 -24.42 14.34 -0.59
N ALA A 2 -23.21 13.81 -0.84
CA ALA A 2 -21.98 14.56 -0.71
C ALA A 2 -21.96 15.85 -1.54
N LEU A 3 -22.39 15.79 -2.82
CA LEU A 3 -22.43 16.95 -3.70
C LEU A 3 -23.42 18.02 -3.21
N ALA A 4 -24.57 17.63 -2.62
CA ALA A 4 -25.51 18.56 -2.03
C ALA A 4 -24.96 19.20 -0.74
N LEU A 5 -24.21 18.45 0.05
CA LEU A 5 -23.52 18.98 1.23
C LEU A 5 -22.44 20.00 0.82
N LEU A 6 -21.65 19.69 -0.22
CA LEU A 6 -20.68 20.64 -0.77
C LEU A 6 -21.36 21.93 -1.22
N GLY A 7 -22.48 21.84 -1.96
CA GLY A 7 -23.26 23.02 -2.38
C GLY A 7 -23.79 23.84 -1.21
N ALA A 8 -24.27 23.19 -0.15
CA ALA A 8 -24.72 23.86 1.06
C ALA A 8 -23.60 24.56 1.85
N LEU A 9 -22.35 24.14 1.67
CA LEU A 9 -21.15 24.78 2.23
C LEU A 9 -20.57 25.89 1.35
N GLY A 10 -21.24 26.22 0.22
CA GLY A 10 -20.79 27.27 -0.72
C GLY A 10 -19.88 26.75 -1.84
N GLY A 11 -19.74 25.45 -2.03
CA GLY A 11 -19.07 24.87 -3.19
C GLY A 11 -19.88 25.13 -4.46
N GLY A 12 -19.19 25.45 -5.56
CA GLY A 12 -19.82 25.92 -6.82
C GLY A 12 -20.74 24.91 -7.54
N THR A 13 -20.80 23.66 -7.09
CA THR A 13 -21.64 22.60 -7.67
C THR A 13 -22.53 22.00 -6.59
N SER A 14 -23.81 21.84 -6.90
CA SER A 14 -24.81 21.30 -5.97
C SER A 14 -25.72 20.29 -6.67
N ALA A 15 -26.24 19.34 -5.89
CA ALA A 15 -27.30 18.44 -6.33
C ALA A 15 -28.60 18.80 -5.63
N ASN A 16 -29.71 18.86 -6.39
CA ASN A 16 -31.01 19.09 -5.83
C ASN A 16 -31.50 17.88 -5.05
N ILE A 17 -31.69 18.04 -3.77
CA ILE A 17 -32.29 17.06 -2.87
C ILE A 17 -33.49 17.71 -2.17
N SER A 18 -34.57 16.97 -2.03
CA SER A 18 -35.80 17.43 -1.39
C SER A 18 -36.18 16.53 -0.22
N GLY A 19 -37.15 17.03 0.59
CA GLY A 19 -37.70 16.28 1.72
C GLY A 19 -36.77 16.25 2.96
N PRO A 20 -36.98 15.31 3.88
CA PRO A 20 -36.28 15.28 5.17
C PRO A 20 -34.75 15.21 5.04
N LEU A 21 -34.25 14.62 3.96
CA LEU A 21 -32.81 14.57 3.69
C LEU A 21 -32.20 15.93 3.41
N ALA A 22 -32.93 16.82 2.73
CA ALA A 22 -32.49 18.18 2.46
C ALA A 22 -32.32 19.00 3.78
N GLU A 23 -33.24 18.83 4.72
CA GLU A 23 -33.13 19.47 6.04
C GLU A 23 -31.94 18.94 6.83
N GLY A 24 -31.71 17.62 6.80
CA GLY A 24 -30.51 16.99 7.40
C GLY A 24 -29.22 17.57 6.82
N ILE A 25 -29.14 17.72 5.49
CA ILE A 25 -27.95 18.28 4.82
C ILE A 25 -27.73 19.75 5.23
N LYS A 26 -28.76 20.56 5.27
CA LYS A 26 -28.67 21.96 5.72
C LYS A 26 -28.16 22.07 7.16
N LYS A 27 -28.71 21.26 8.06
CA LYS A 27 -28.29 21.22 9.45
C LYS A 27 -26.82 20.81 9.56
N THR A 28 -26.42 19.72 8.89
CA THR A 28 -25.04 19.26 8.86
C THR A 28 -24.08 20.31 8.30
N ALA A 29 -24.47 20.98 7.21
CA ALA A 29 -23.66 22.05 6.64
C ALA A 29 -23.47 23.22 7.61
N ALA A 30 -24.54 23.62 8.32
CA ALA A 30 -24.43 24.66 9.33
C ALA A 30 -23.51 24.28 10.50
N GLU A 31 -23.62 23.06 10.98
CA GLU A 31 -22.74 22.53 12.05
C GLU A 31 -21.26 22.45 11.61
N LEU A 32 -21.00 21.98 10.39
CA LEU A 32 -19.66 21.93 9.83
C LEU A 32 -19.07 23.34 9.64
N ALA A 33 -19.87 24.27 9.15
CA ALA A 33 -19.46 25.67 8.97
C ALA A 33 -19.16 26.36 10.30
N ALA A 34 -19.93 26.05 11.34
CA ALA A 34 -19.73 26.60 12.70
C ALA A 34 -18.44 26.02 13.37
N ASN A 35 -18.02 24.83 12.96
CA ASN A 35 -16.84 24.14 13.49
C ASN A 35 -15.68 24.05 12.45
N LYS A 36 -15.49 25.12 11.70
CA LYS A 36 -14.43 25.20 10.68
C LYS A 36 -13.06 24.97 11.28
N GLY A 37 -12.26 24.09 10.67
CA GLY A 37 -10.92 23.71 11.16
C GLY A 37 -10.92 22.76 12.36
N ALA A 38 -12.09 22.37 12.89
CA ALA A 38 -12.23 21.43 14.00
C ALA A 38 -13.12 20.22 13.64
N SER A 39 -13.51 20.09 12.37
CA SER A 39 -14.35 19.02 11.84
C SER A 39 -13.66 18.25 10.72
N LEU A 40 -14.17 17.07 10.43
CA LEU A 40 -13.67 16.17 9.37
C LEU A 40 -14.84 15.43 8.74
N VAL A 41 -14.86 15.31 7.42
CA VAL A 41 -15.78 14.47 6.66
C VAL A 41 -15.05 13.31 6.04
N VAL A 42 -15.52 12.08 6.31
CA VAL A 42 -14.92 10.83 5.81
C VAL A 42 -15.97 10.05 5.03
N CYS A 43 -15.56 9.38 3.95
CA CYS A 43 -16.40 8.50 3.16
C CYS A 43 -15.67 7.20 2.83
N GLY A 44 -16.34 6.07 3.02
CA GLY A 44 -15.82 4.74 2.69
C GLY A 44 -16.03 4.31 1.23
N SER A 45 -16.46 5.21 0.33
CA SER A 45 -16.61 4.89 -1.09
C SER A 45 -15.25 4.81 -1.78
N ASN A 46 -15.08 3.79 -2.64
CA ASN A 46 -13.90 3.66 -3.52
C ASN A 46 -14.07 4.41 -4.85
N ASP A 47 -15.20 5.11 -5.07
CA ASP A 47 -15.41 5.93 -6.27
C ASP A 47 -14.55 7.20 -6.17
N PRO A 48 -13.59 7.42 -7.10
CA PRO A 48 -12.74 8.61 -7.11
C PRO A 48 -13.53 9.92 -7.16
N ASN A 49 -14.65 9.95 -7.87
CA ASN A 49 -15.48 11.17 -7.97
C ASN A 49 -16.13 11.52 -6.62
N VAL A 50 -16.55 10.51 -5.86
CA VAL A 50 -17.08 10.73 -4.50
C VAL A 50 -15.97 11.23 -3.59
N GLN A 51 -14.77 10.66 -3.66
CA GLN A 51 -13.62 11.11 -2.86
C GLN A 51 -13.18 12.54 -3.22
N MET A 52 -13.23 12.92 -4.50
CA MET A 52 -12.98 14.30 -4.92
C MET A 52 -13.97 15.28 -4.27
N VAL A 53 -15.27 14.94 -4.22
CA VAL A 53 -16.27 15.76 -3.57
C VAL A 53 -16.04 15.85 -2.06
N VAL A 54 -15.65 14.74 -1.41
CA VAL A 54 -15.33 14.73 0.03
C VAL A 54 -14.08 15.58 0.32
N ASN A 55 -13.06 15.53 -0.53
CA ASN A 55 -11.89 16.40 -0.41
C ASN A 55 -12.28 17.89 -0.55
N ALA A 56 -13.16 18.23 -1.50
CA ALA A 56 -13.66 19.60 -1.65
C ALA A 56 -14.48 20.07 -0.43
N ILE A 57 -15.24 19.17 0.21
CA ILE A 57 -15.94 19.48 1.47
C ILE A 57 -14.91 19.77 2.57
N ASN A 58 -13.90 18.93 2.72
CA ASN A 58 -12.84 19.09 3.73
C ASN A 58 -12.05 20.39 3.53
N GLU A 59 -11.83 20.80 2.29
CA GLU A 59 -11.25 22.12 1.98
C GLU A 59 -12.17 23.24 2.42
N ALA A 60 -13.47 23.17 2.08
CA ALA A 60 -14.45 24.19 2.41
C ALA A 60 -14.62 24.41 3.93
N ILE A 61 -14.48 23.34 4.72
CA ILE A 61 -14.54 23.40 6.19
C ILE A 61 -13.18 23.66 6.84
N GLY A 62 -12.11 23.85 6.07
CA GLY A 62 -10.76 24.16 6.59
C GLY A 62 -10.12 23.01 7.34
N ALA A 63 -10.37 21.76 6.94
CA ALA A 63 -9.82 20.57 7.56
C ALA A 63 -8.35 20.37 7.24
N ASN A 64 -7.89 20.78 6.05
CA ASN A 64 -6.52 20.60 5.59
C ASN A 64 -5.53 21.35 6.48
N GLY A 65 -4.49 20.64 6.95
CA GLY A 65 -3.50 21.17 7.88
C GLY A 65 -4.02 21.38 9.32
N LYS A 66 -5.23 20.91 9.62
CA LYS A 66 -5.85 20.97 10.95
C LYS A 66 -6.28 19.57 11.42
N THR A 67 -7.38 19.06 10.88
CA THR A 67 -7.87 17.71 11.18
C THR A 67 -7.32 16.66 10.18
N ILE A 68 -6.77 17.11 9.06
CA ILE A 68 -6.05 16.29 8.09
C ILE A 68 -4.60 16.74 8.06
N ASP A 69 -3.67 15.86 8.41
CA ASP A 69 -2.24 16.07 8.27
C ASP A 69 -1.70 15.31 7.05
N TRP A 70 -1.32 16.07 6.02
CA TRP A 70 -0.71 15.53 4.81
C TRP A 70 0.81 15.32 4.91
N ASN A 71 1.45 15.83 5.96
CA ASN A 71 2.90 15.72 6.13
C ASN A 71 3.32 14.36 6.67
N THR A 72 2.45 13.74 7.46
CA THR A 72 2.69 12.44 8.12
C THR A 72 1.64 11.38 7.71
N PRO A 73 1.48 11.10 6.40
CA PRO A 73 0.52 10.11 5.93
C PRO A 73 0.86 8.72 6.46
N VAL A 74 -0.18 7.91 6.66
CA VAL A 74 -0.05 6.50 7.00
C VAL A 74 0.22 5.70 5.73
N ASN A 75 1.30 4.90 5.71
CA ASN A 75 1.74 4.08 4.58
C ASN A 75 1.07 2.70 4.59
N TYR A 76 -0.20 2.65 4.94
CA TYR A 76 -0.93 1.39 5.12
C TYR A 76 -1.17 0.63 3.80
N ARG A 77 -1.45 1.36 2.73
CA ARG A 77 -1.66 0.81 1.39
C ARG A 77 -0.98 1.70 0.36
N GLN A 78 -0.12 1.12 -0.46
CA GLN A 78 0.60 1.84 -1.51
C GLN A 78 0.29 1.30 -2.92
N GLY A 79 -0.19 0.06 -3.04
CA GLY A 79 -0.58 -0.52 -4.33
C GLY A 79 -1.94 0.00 -4.81
N THR A 80 -2.14 -0.01 -6.12
CA THR A 80 -3.41 0.32 -6.76
C THR A 80 -3.99 -0.87 -7.50
N ASP A 81 -5.30 -1.07 -7.41
CA ASP A 81 -5.99 -2.17 -8.09
C ASP A 81 -5.86 -2.06 -9.63
N ALA A 82 -5.80 -0.83 -10.15
CA ALA A 82 -5.62 -0.58 -11.58
C ALA A 82 -4.27 -1.10 -12.11
N GLU A 83 -3.21 -0.99 -11.34
CA GLU A 83 -1.89 -1.54 -11.71
C GLU A 83 -1.91 -3.06 -11.76
N MET A 84 -2.66 -3.70 -10.85
CA MET A 84 -2.82 -5.16 -10.88
C MET A 84 -3.62 -5.64 -12.09
N VAL A 85 -4.62 -4.86 -12.53
CA VAL A 85 -5.34 -5.10 -13.78
C VAL A 85 -4.39 -4.99 -14.98
N THR A 86 -3.60 -3.91 -15.04
CA THR A 86 -2.60 -3.68 -16.10
C THR A 86 -1.58 -4.82 -16.16
N LEU A 87 -1.00 -5.22 -15.01
CA LEU A 87 -0.08 -6.35 -14.93
C LEU A 87 -0.72 -7.64 -15.48
N THR A 88 -1.98 -7.89 -15.11
CA THR A 88 -2.70 -9.08 -15.58
C THR A 88 -2.90 -9.07 -17.11
N ASP A 89 -3.20 -7.91 -17.69
CA ASP A 89 -3.34 -7.73 -19.12
C ASP A 89 -2.01 -7.89 -19.86
N ASP A 90 -0.94 -7.33 -19.33
CA ASP A 90 0.41 -7.45 -19.87
C ASP A 90 0.93 -8.89 -19.83
N LEU A 91 0.68 -9.63 -18.74
CA LEU A 91 0.97 -11.06 -18.67
C LEU A 91 0.26 -11.84 -19.76
N ASN A 92 -1.04 -11.57 -19.97
CA ASN A 92 -1.83 -12.25 -21.00
C ASN A 92 -1.42 -11.88 -22.43
N SER A 93 -0.91 -10.68 -22.64
CA SER A 93 -0.40 -10.18 -23.92
C SER A 93 1.05 -10.61 -24.20
N GLY A 94 1.75 -11.25 -23.22
CA GLY A 94 3.14 -11.66 -23.37
C GLY A 94 4.16 -10.52 -23.25
N ASN A 95 3.77 -9.39 -22.68
CA ASN A 95 4.62 -8.21 -22.51
C ASN A 95 5.53 -8.31 -21.29
N VAL A 96 5.33 -9.31 -20.41
CA VAL A 96 6.11 -9.51 -19.19
C VAL A 96 7.17 -10.58 -19.42
N GLY A 97 8.44 -10.19 -19.46
CA GLY A 97 9.58 -11.10 -19.63
C GLY A 97 9.94 -11.88 -18.37
N ALA A 98 9.74 -11.31 -17.20
CA ALA A 98 10.01 -11.94 -15.91
C ALA A 98 9.05 -11.42 -14.84
N LEU A 99 8.61 -12.31 -13.94
CA LEU A 99 7.79 -11.97 -12.79
C LEU A 99 8.37 -12.60 -11.51
N LEU A 100 8.62 -11.78 -10.51
CA LEU A 100 9.00 -12.20 -9.17
C LEU A 100 7.82 -11.95 -8.23
N VAL A 101 7.39 -12.97 -7.49
CA VAL A 101 6.28 -12.90 -6.55
C VAL A 101 6.79 -13.09 -5.14
N TYR A 102 6.55 -12.09 -4.28
CA TYR A 102 6.92 -12.13 -2.87
C TYR A 102 5.78 -11.61 -2.00
N GLY A 103 5.45 -12.34 -0.93
CA GLY A 103 4.45 -11.94 0.05
C GLY A 103 3.01 -11.83 -0.48
N ALA A 104 2.71 -12.44 -1.65
CA ALA A 104 1.40 -12.37 -2.28
C ALA A 104 1.00 -13.70 -2.94
N ASN A 105 -0.31 -13.99 -2.91
CA ASN A 105 -0.90 -15.15 -3.58
C ASN A 105 -2.06 -14.69 -4.49
N PRO A 106 -1.77 -14.03 -5.63
CA PRO A 106 -2.81 -13.47 -6.49
C PRO A 106 -3.69 -14.53 -7.17
N VAL A 107 -3.22 -15.75 -7.38
CA VAL A 107 -4.07 -16.84 -7.91
C VAL A 107 -5.19 -17.20 -6.94
N TYR A 108 -5.03 -16.95 -5.65
CA TYR A 108 -6.07 -17.14 -4.64
C TYR A 108 -6.85 -15.85 -4.35
N SER A 109 -6.16 -14.75 -4.14
CA SER A 109 -6.75 -13.54 -3.54
C SER A 109 -7.24 -12.49 -4.55
N TYR A 110 -6.85 -12.59 -5.83
CA TYR A 110 -7.21 -11.60 -6.84
C TYR A 110 -8.57 -11.92 -7.46
N PHE A 111 -9.43 -10.91 -7.65
CA PHE A 111 -10.79 -11.13 -8.18
C PHE A 111 -10.81 -11.77 -9.57
N ALA A 112 -9.80 -11.50 -10.41
CA ALA A 112 -9.63 -12.10 -11.73
C ALA A 112 -8.53 -13.18 -11.73
N SER A 113 -8.53 -14.04 -10.72
CA SER A 113 -7.50 -15.04 -10.46
C SER A 113 -7.24 -15.98 -11.63
N GLU A 114 -8.28 -16.43 -12.32
CA GLU A 114 -8.16 -17.31 -13.52
C GLU A 114 -7.40 -16.60 -14.65
N LYS A 115 -7.72 -15.33 -14.90
CA LYS A 115 -7.05 -14.52 -15.93
C LYS A 115 -5.59 -14.29 -15.55
N PHE A 116 -5.30 -14.02 -14.27
CA PHE A 116 -3.94 -13.90 -13.78
C PHE A 116 -3.16 -15.21 -13.94
N ALA A 117 -3.73 -16.34 -13.55
CA ALA A 117 -3.12 -17.66 -13.67
C ALA A 117 -2.82 -18.01 -15.14
N ALA A 118 -3.74 -17.67 -16.05
CA ALA A 118 -3.52 -17.87 -17.50
C ALA A 118 -2.36 -17.03 -18.03
N GLY A 119 -2.25 -15.78 -17.59
CA GLY A 119 -1.15 -14.89 -17.92
C GLY A 119 0.19 -15.33 -17.30
N LEU A 120 0.18 -15.76 -16.04
CA LEU A 120 1.35 -16.28 -15.34
C LEU A 120 2.00 -17.45 -16.10
N LYS A 121 1.21 -18.37 -16.63
CA LYS A 121 1.68 -19.50 -17.44
C LYS A 121 2.36 -19.08 -18.75
N LYS A 122 2.02 -17.92 -19.29
CA LYS A 122 2.64 -17.38 -20.52
C LYS A 122 3.97 -16.68 -20.25
N CYS A 123 4.18 -16.18 -19.03
CA CYS A 123 5.40 -15.48 -18.66
C CYS A 123 6.61 -16.43 -18.77
N PRO A 124 7.68 -16.07 -19.50
CA PRO A 124 8.81 -16.96 -19.75
C PRO A 124 9.64 -17.25 -18.50
N PHE A 125 9.69 -16.33 -17.55
CA PHE A 125 10.45 -16.49 -16.32
C PHE A 125 9.61 -16.05 -15.10
N THR A 126 9.28 -16.99 -14.22
CA THR A 126 8.49 -16.73 -13.02
C THR A 126 9.14 -17.33 -11.79
N VAL A 127 9.28 -16.54 -10.73
CA VAL A 127 9.88 -16.97 -9.45
C VAL A 127 8.92 -16.64 -8.32
N SER A 128 8.60 -17.64 -7.51
CA SER A 128 7.92 -17.44 -6.23
C SER A 128 8.92 -17.48 -5.09
N PHE A 129 8.81 -16.51 -4.18
CA PHE A 129 9.54 -16.47 -2.92
C PHE A 129 8.65 -16.84 -1.73
N SER A 130 7.52 -17.49 -1.97
CA SER A 130 6.64 -17.97 -0.92
C SER A 130 7.33 -19.04 -0.08
N GLU A 131 7.14 -19.01 1.21
CA GLU A 131 7.57 -20.05 2.15
C GLU A 131 6.64 -21.28 2.14
N LYS A 132 5.54 -21.20 1.39
CA LYS A 132 4.51 -22.25 1.26
C LYS A 132 4.25 -22.55 -0.21
N MET A 133 3.86 -23.80 -0.48
CA MET A 133 3.35 -24.20 -1.77
C MET A 133 1.87 -23.75 -1.86
N ASP A 134 1.67 -22.49 -2.27
CA ASP A 134 0.36 -21.91 -2.52
C ASP A 134 -0.01 -21.97 -4.01
N GLU A 135 -1.23 -21.56 -4.37
CA GLU A 135 -1.79 -21.67 -5.72
C GLU A 135 -0.98 -20.87 -6.75
N THR A 136 -0.38 -19.74 -6.36
CA THR A 136 0.50 -18.97 -7.24
C THR A 136 1.85 -19.64 -7.40
N THR A 137 2.40 -20.16 -6.31
CA THR A 137 3.69 -20.84 -6.27
C THR A 137 3.70 -22.10 -7.14
N GLU A 138 2.60 -22.87 -7.13
CA GLU A 138 2.43 -24.05 -7.99
C GLU A 138 2.54 -23.74 -9.49
N LEU A 139 2.18 -22.52 -9.88
CA LEU A 139 2.23 -22.09 -11.29
C LEU A 139 3.54 -21.41 -11.68
N CYS A 140 4.42 -21.12 -10.73
CA CYS A 140 5.71 -20.52 -10.99
C CYS A 140 6.72 -21.57 -11.48
N LYS A 141 7.64 -21.15 -12.37
CA LYS A 141 8.69 -22.03 -12.90
C LYS A 141 9.81 -22.29 -11.90
N TYR A 142 10.06 -21.35 -11.02
CA TYR A 142 11.10 -21.42 -10.00
C TYR A 142 10.52 -21.07 -8.65
N ILE A 143 10.98 -21.80 -7.63
CA ILE A 143 10.58 -21.59 -6.24
C ILE A 143 11.84 -21.39 -5.43
N VAL A 144 11.95 -20.23 -4.78
CA VAL A 144 13.07 -19.84 -3.92
C VAL A 144 12.50 -19.44 -2.57
N PRO A 145 12.23 -20.40 -1.66
CA PRO A 145 11.53 -20.13 -0.41
C PRO A 145 12.25 -19.09 0.43
N SER A 146 11.50 -18.06 0.85
CA SER A 146 12.00 -17.03 1.76
C SER A 146 12.04 -17.53 3.21
N HIS A 147 12.78 -16.84 4.05
CA HIS A 147 12.70 -17.00 5.49
C HIS A 147 11.35 -16.49 6.02
N HIS A 148 10.92 -17.06 7.13
CA HIS A 148 9.83 -16.48 7.92
C HIS A 148 10.25 -15.11 8.49
N TRP A 149 9.31 -14.20 8.73
CA TRP A 149 9.62 -12.86 9.26
C TRP A 149 10.33 -12.87 10.62
N LEU A 150 10.10 -13.90 11.46
CA LEU A 150 10.82 -14.10 12.73
C LEU A 150 12.30 -14.46 12.53
N GLU A 151 12.70 -14.87 11.34
CA GLU A 151 14.04 -15.27 10.94
C GLU A 151 14.77 -14.18 10.14
N SER A 152 14.11 -13.04 9.91
CA SER A 152 14.54 -12.05 8.92
C SER A 152 14.76 -10.67 9.55
N TRP A 153 15.75 -9.93 9.03
CA TRP A 153 15.87 -8.49 9.24
C TRP A 153 14.91 -7.76 8.32
N GLY A 154 14.38 -6.63 8.79
CA GLY A 154 13.55 -5.77 7.97
C GLY A 154 13.25 -4.45 8.66
N ASP A 155 12.46 -3.64 7.99
CA ASP A 155 11.91 -2.40 8.53
C ASP A 155 10.46 -2.19 8.05
N ALA A 156 9.78 -1.29 8.73
CA ALA A 156 8.46 -0.85 8.35
C ALA A 156 8.30 0.64 8.66
N GLU A 157 7.96 1.41 7.67
CA GLU A 157 7.56 2.81 7.82
C GLU A 157 6.04 2.90 7.69
N LEU A 158 5.33 2.57 8.78
CA LEU A 158 3.86 2.57 8.80
C LEU A 158 3.27 3.98 8.74
N GLN A 159 4.01 4.95 9.20
CA GLN A 159 3.69 6.38 9.10
C GLN A 159 4.95 7.09 8.61
N LYS A 160 4.81 7.99 7.66
CA LYS A 160 5.95 8.74 7.10
C LYS A 160 6.80 9.37 8.20
N GLY A 161 8.09 9.06 8.19
CA GLY A 161 9.06 9.53 9.18
C GLY A 161 9.15 8.68 10.45
N THR A 162 8.27 7.68 10.63
CA THR A 162 8.33 6.76 11.77
C THR A 162 8.67 5.37 11.29
N VAL A 163 9.90 4.95 11.52
CA VAL A 163 10.41 3.64 11.10
C VAL A 163 10.57 2.71 12.29
N SER A 164 10.17 1.47 12.13
CA SER A 164 10.40 0.38 13.08
C SER A 164 11.29 -0.68 12.45
N VAL A 165 12.25 -1.20 13.20
CA VAL A 165 13.15 -2.27 12.77
C VAL A 165 12.56 -3.63 13.17
N ILE A 166 12.65 -4.58 12.27
CA ILE A 166 12.35 -5.99 12.51
C ILE A 166 13.68 -6.72 12.64
N GLN A 167 13.91 -7.31 13.79
CA GLN A 167 15.10 -8.09 14.09
C GLN A 167 14.76 -9.58 14.14
N PRO A 168 15.57 -10.48 13.57
CA PRO A 168 15.34 -11.91 13.69
C PRO A 168 15.41 -12.33 15.16
N ILE A 169 14.41 -13.11 15.58
CA ILE A 169 14.29 -13.63 16.96
C ILE A 169 14.78 -15.08 17.02
N ILE A 170 14.71 -15.81 15.91
CA ILE A 170 15.14 -17.19 15.79
C ILE A 170 16.09 -17.37 14.60
N HIS A 171 16.89 -18.41 14.64
CA HIS A 171 17.67 -18.83 13.47
C HIS A 171 16.76 -19.50 12.44
N PRO A 172 17.11 -19.47 11.14
CA PRO A 172 16.35 -20.16 10.11
C PRO A 172 16.18 -21.65 10.43
N LEU A 173 14.93 -22.09 10.41
CA LEU A 173 14.57 -23.49 10.69
C LEU A 173 14.83 -24.41 9.49
N PHE A 174 14.80 -23.84 8.28
CA PHE A 174 14.95 -24.55 7.03
C PHE A 174 16.08 -23.96 6.18
N LYS A 175 16.51 -24.68 5.15
CA LYS A 175 17.51 -24.21 4.17
C LYS A 175 16.87 -23.22 3.18
N THR A 176 16.28 -22.15 3.70
CA THR A 176 15.71 -21.04 2.96
C THR A 176 16.69 -19.88 2.86
N ARG A 177 16.32 -18.79 2.24
CA ARG A 177 17.10 -17.55 2.19
C ARG A 177 16.16 -16.36 2.22
N GLN A 178 16.46 -15.39 3.07
CA GLN A 178 15.71 -14.14 3.11
C GLN A 178 15.58 -13.55 1.69
N PHE A 179 14.40 -13.00 1.36
CA PHE A 179 14.09 -12.45 0.04
C PHE A 179 15.11 -11.41 -0.40
N GLU A 180 15.42 -10.44 0.46
CA GLU A 180 16.35 -9.34 0.20
C GLU A 180 17.78 -9.86 -0.02
N SER A 181 18.19 -10.89 0.71
CA SER A 181 19.48 -11.57 0.47
C SER A 181 19.56 -12.23 -0.91
N SER A 182 18.42 -12.71 -1.42
CA SER A 182 18.34 -13.25 -2.78
C SER A 182 18.44 -12.14 -3.81
N LEU A 183 17.81 -10.98 -3.58
CA LEU A 183 17.93 -9.81 -4.45
C LEU A 183 19.37 -9.27 -4.49
N LEU A 184 20.04 -9.15 -3.35
CA LEU A 184 21.45 -8.73 -3.32
C LEU A 184 22.34 -9.64 -4.18
N LYS A 185 22.13 -10.96 -4.09
CA LYS A 185 22.89 -11.92 -4.93
C LYS A 185 22.57 -11.79 -6.42
N ILE A 186 21.31 -11.59 -6.78
CA ILE A 186 20.89 -11.39 -8.18
C ILE A 186 21.51 -10.13 -8.76
N THR A 187 21.65 -9.07 -7.96
CA THR A 187 22.25 -7.80 -8.37
C THR A 187 23.78 -7.80 -8.29
N GLY A 188 24.41 -8.89 -7.85
CA GLY A 188 25.86 -9.00 -7.73
C GLY A 188 26.45 -8.30 -6.51
N ASN A 189 25.63 -7.90 -5.54
CA ASN A 189 26.11 -7.32 -4.29
C ASN A 189 26.72 -8.44 -3.43
N ALA A 190 27.91 -8.20 -2.89
CA ALA A 190 28.66 -9.16 -2.08
C ALA A 190 28.25 -9.19 -0.60
N ASP A 191 27.58 -8.11 -0.12
CA ASP A 191 27.19 -7.99 1.27
C ASP A 191 26.13 -9.04 1.65
N ASP A 192 26.16 -9.51 2.90
CA ASP A 192 24.98 -10.12 3.49
C ASP A 192 23.93 -9.04 3.80
N TYR A 193 22.66 -9.45 3.95
CA TYR A 193 21.61 -8.46 4.11
C TYR A 193 21.70 -7.70 5.44
N ALA A 194 22.17 -8.31 6.52
CA ALA A 194 22.34 -7.62 7.80
C ALA A 194 23.35 -6.47 7.70
N THR A 195 24.47 -6.71 7.01
CA THR A 195 25.49 -5.70 6.71
C THR A 195 24.92 -4.58 5.82
N TYR A 196 24.24 -4.96 4.74
CA TYR A 196 23.57 -4.00 3.84
C TYR A 196 22.56 -3.14 4.60
N PHE A 197 21.69 -3.75 5.37
CA PHE A 197 20.66 -3.09 6.18
C PHE A 197 21.27 -2.09 7.18
N LYS A 198 22.29 -2.54 7.93
CA LYS A 198 23.03 -1.68 8.86
C LYS A 198 23.64 -0.47 8.15
N ASN A 199 24.33 -0.67 7.03
CA ASN A 199 24.97 0.39 6.28
C ASN A 199 23.94 1.38 5.71
N TYR A 200 22.81 0.89 5.21
CA TYR A 200 21.70 1.73 4.72
C TYR A 200 21.18 2.65 5.83
N TRP A 201 20.90 2.11 7.00
CA TRP A 201 20.36 2.91 8.11
C TRP A 201 21.39 3.84 8.74
N ILE A 202 22.67 3.45 8.83
CA ILE A 202 23.75 4.37 9.23
C ILE A 202 23.79 5.58 8.28
N ALA A 203 23.73 5.36 6.98
CA ALA A 203 23.71 6.43 6.01
C ALA A 203 22.48 7.34 6.14
N LYS A 204 21.30 6.76 6.41
CA LYS A 204 20.06 7.50 6.62
C LYS A 204 20.04 8.32 7.91
N LEU A 205 20.56 7.76 8.99
CA LEU A 205 20.60 8.40 10.31
C LEU A 205 21.82 9.31 10.52
N GLY A 206 22.77 9.30 9.58
CA GLY A 206 23.94 10.17 9.54
C GLY A 206 25.11 9.73 10.43
N SER A 207 24.94 8.73 11.28
CA SER A 207 26.04 8.19 12.12
C SER A 207 25.73 6.81 12.69
N LEU A 208 26.80 6.06 13.02
CA LEU A 208 26.72 4.79 13.74
C LEU A 208 26.07 4.94 15.11
N ASN A 209 26.43 6.00 15.86
CA ASN A 209 25.85 6.27 17.18
C ASN A 209 24.33 6.47 17.13
N ASN A 210 23.82 7.08 16.05
CA ASN A 210 22.38 7.22 15.86
C ASN A 210 21.74 5.87 15.55
N TYR A 211 22.40 5.02 14.77
CA TYR A 211 21.93 3.67 14.48
C TYR A 211 21.86 2.80 15.75
N GLU A 212 22.84 2.88 16.65
CA GLU A 212 22.87 2.11 17.90
C GLU A 212 21.80 2.55 18.91
N ARG A 213 21.18 3.71 18.72
CA ARG A 213 20.05 4.21 19.52
C ARG A 213 18.69 3.97 18.89
N PHE A 214 18.69 3.60 17.61
CA PHE A 214 17.50 3.29 16.82
C PHE A 214 16.99 1.87 17.09
#